data_f0b1ef639d269ae65d87d408d955087c
#
_entry.id   f0b1ef639d269ae65d87d408d955087c
#
_cell.length_a   1.000
_cell.length_b   1.000
_cell.length_c   1.000
_cell.angle_alpha   90.00
_cell.angle_beta   90.00
_cell.angle_gamma   90.00
#
_symmetry.space_group_name_H-M   'P 1'
#
loop_
_entity.id
_entity.type
_entity.pdbx_description
1 polymer ?
#
loop_
_entity_poly.entity_id
_entity_poly.type
_entity_poly.pdbx_seq_one_letter_code
_entity_poly.pdbx_strand_id
1 'polypeptide(L)'
;MSEEHKKQLEQQLWNIANTLRGKMNADEFRDYILGFIFYKYLSEKVERYADSLLAEDQLKFAELNEQTEESAQIVQAVQDAAVKQLGYFLKPSELFHAVALKGNNQLDTENLGDGHNFILADLARILKNIEKSTLGTDSADDFSNLFEDLDLTSSKLGATEKAKNALVAKVLVHLDKIDF
;
A
#
# COMPACT_ATOMS: atom_id res chain seq x y z
N MET A 1 -18.63 -11.11 9.85
CA MET A 1 -18.65 -10.51 8.50
C MET A 1 -20.07 -10.63 7.99
N SER A 2 -20.70 -9.52 7.57
CA SER A 2 -22.06 -9.55 7.03
C SER A 2 -22.06 -10.20 5.63
N GLU A 3 -23.21 -10.74 5.20
CA GLU A 3 -23.38 -11.30 3.84
C GLU A 3 -23.08 -10.26 2.74
N GLU A 4 -23.36 -9.00 3.03
CA GLU A 4 -23.09 -7.88 2.13
C GLU A 4 -21.59 -7.60 1.98
N HIS A 5 -20.84 -7.60 3.08
CA HIS A 5 -19.37 -7.48 3.06
C HIS A 5 -18.71 -8.64 2.31
N LYS A 6 -19.21 -9.86 2.52
CA LYS A 6 -18.72 -11.03 1.80
C LYS A 6 -18.92 -10.89 0.29
N LYS A 7 -20.09 -10.42 -0.13
CA LYS A 7 -20.42 -10.21 -1.54
C LYS A 7 -19.56 -9.12 -2.19
N GLN A 8 -19.29 -8.03 -1.46
CA GLN A 8 -18.39 -6.97 -1.90
C GLN A 8 -16.95 -7.48 -2.04
N LEU A 9 -16.46 -8.24 -1.07
CA LEU A 9 -15.13 -8.86 -1.12
C LEU A 9 -15.02 -9.79 -2.33
N GLU A 10 -15.97 -10.69 -2.53
CA GLU A 10 -16.00 -11.61 -3.68
C GLU A 10 -16.01 -10.84 -5.00
N GLN A 11 -16.79 -9.76 -5.10
CA GLN A 11 -16.85 -8.92 -6.30
C GLN A 11 -15.51 -8.25 -6.60
N GLN A 12 -14.85 -7.68 -5.60
CA GLN A 12 -13.55 -7.01 -5.79
C GLN A 12 -12.45 -8.02 -6.13
N LEU A 13 -12.42 -9.17 -5.48
CA LEU A 13 -11.47 -10.24 -5.81
C LEU A 13 -11.69 -10.76 -7.23
N TRP A 14 -12.94 -10.88 -7.67
CA TRP A 14 -13.26 -11.24 -9.05
C TRP A 14 -12.80 -10.18 -10.06
N ASN A 15 -12.98 -8.90 -9.75
CA ASN A 15 -12.49 -7.80 -10.59
C ASN A 15 -10.96 -7.83 -10.73
N ILE A 16 -10.26 -8.11 -9.64
CA ILE A 16 -8.80 -8.25 -9.65
C ILE A 16 -8.40 -9.46 -10.49
N ALA A 17 -9.04 -10.61 -10.31
CA ALA A 17 -8.80 -11.80 -11.09
C ALA A 17 -8.98 -11.55 -12.59
N ASN A 18 -10.04 -10.83 -12.98
CA ASN A 18 -10.26 -10.46 -14.36
C ASN A 18 -9.19 -9.50 -14.90
N THR A 19 -8.71 -8.57 -14.08
CA THR A 19 -7.65 -7.61 -14.43
C THR A 19 -6.34 -8.33 -14.76
N LEU A 20 -6.02 -9.40 -14.02
CA LEU A 20 -4.77 -10.16 -14.16
C LEU A 20 -4.90 -11.38 -15.08
N ARG A 21 -6.12 -11.72 -15.51
CA ARG A 21 -6.38 -12.89 -16.34
C ARG A 21 -5.57 -12.86 -17.63
N GLY A 22 -4.91 -13.97 -17.97
CA GLY A 22 -4.10 -14.13 -19.17
C GLY A 22 -2.74 -13.44 -19.14
N LYS A 23 -2.38 -12.78 -18.02
CA LYS A 23 -1.09 -12.10 -17.86
C LYS A 23 -0.10 -12.90 -17.04
N MET A 24 -0.57 -13.69 -16.12
CA MET A 24 0.25 -14.52 -15.23
C MET A 24 -0.47 -15.81 -14.85
N ASN A 25 0.28 -16.77 -14.33
CA ASN A 25 -0.29 -18.02 -13.83
C ASN A 25 -0.93 -17.82 -12.43
N ALA A 26 -1.62 -18.87 -11.93
CA ALA A 26 -2.37 -18.79 -10.68
C ALA A 26 -1.48 -18.56 -9.45
N ASP A 27 -0.27 -19.13 -9.42
CA ASP A 27 0.65 -18.96 -8.29
C ASP A 27 1.20 -17.54 -8.25
N GLU A 28 1.63 -17.00 -9.37
CA GLU A 28 2.08 -15.61 -9.48
C GLU A 28 0.98 -14.63 -9.13
N PHE A 29 -0.24 -14.85 -9.61
CA PHE A 29 -1.42 -14.07 -9.24
C PHE A 29 -1.62 -14.04 -7.72
N ARG A 30 -1.55 -15.21 -7.08
CA ARG A 30 -1.70 -15.34 -5.62
C ARG A 30 -0.65 -14.51 -4.89
N ASP A 31 0.61 -14.57 -5.30
CA ASP A 31 1.71 -13.89 -4.63
C ASP A 31 1.56 -12.37 -4.67
N TYR A 32 1.14 -11.80 -5.81
CA TYR A 32 0.81 -10.38 -5.91
C TYR A 32 -0.36 -9.97 -5.02
N ILE A 33 -1.45 -10.74 -5.06
CA ILE A 33 -2.64 -10.43 -4.25
C ILE A 33 -2.33 -10.51 -2.76
N LEU A 34 -1.66 -11.56 -2.32
CA LEU A 34 -1.28 -11.71 -0.91
C LEU A 34 -0.34 -10.61 -0.45
N GLY A 35 0.66 -10.25 -1.25
CA GLY A 35 1.58 -9.16 -0.95
C GLY A 35 0.87 -7.81 -0.80
N PHE A 36 -0.06 -7.49 -1.70
CA PHE A 36 -0.83 -6.24 -1.62
C PHE A 36 -1.85 -6.24 -0.49
N ILE A 37 -2.52 -7.36 -0.22
CA ILE A 37 -3.42 -7.50 0.94
C ILE A 37 -2.63 -7.31 2.23
N PHE A 38 -1.44 -7.88 2.30
CA PHE A 38 -0.60 -7.74 3.48
C PHE A 38 -0.12 -6.29 3.68
N TYR A 39 0.29 -5.62 2.60
CA TYR A 39 0.62 -4.20 2.64
C TYR A 39 -0.58 -3.36 3.13
N LYS A 40 -1.78 -3.61 2.60
CA LYS A 40 -3.00 -2.94 3.05
C LYS A 40 -3.25 -3.17 4.55
N TYR A 41 -3.13 -4.41 5.01
CA TYR A 41 -3.29 -4.75 6.42
C TYR A 41 -2.31 -3.99 7.33
N LEU A 42 -1.04 -3.96 6.97
CA LEU A 42 -0.01 -3.23 7.71
C LEU A 42 -0.31 -1.72 7.74
N SER A 43 -0.71 -1.17 6.61
CA SER A 43 -1.08 0.23 6.46
C SER A 43 -2.25 0.61 7.37
N GLU A 44 -3.34 -0.13 7.32
CA GLU A 44 -4.53 0.14 8.15
C GLU A 44 -4.25 -0.02 9.65
N LYS A 45 -3.37 -0.94 10.01
CA LYS A 45 -2.97 -1.14 11.40
C LYS A 45 -2.17 0.04 11.95
N VAL A 46 -1.22 0.57 11.17
CA VAL A 46 -0.47 1.79 11.54
C VAL A 46 -1.39 2.99 11.63
N GLU A 47 -2.26 3.18 10.64
CA GLU A 47 -3.20 4.30 10.60
C GLU A 47 -4.12 4.32 11.83
N ARG A 48 -4.74 3.19 12.16
CA ARG A 48 -5.60 3.06 13.36
C ARG A 48 -4.84 3.34 14.65
N TYR A 49 -3.62 2.84 14.76
CA TYR A 49 -2.78 3.10 15.93
C TYR A 49 -2.41 4.58 16.05
N ALA A 50 -1.96 5.17 14.95
CA ALA A 50 -1.62 6.59 14.89
C ALA A 50 -2.83 7.49 15.21
N ASP A 51 -3.99 7.21 14.62
CA ASP A 51 -5.23 7.93 14.91
C ASP A 51 -5.62 7.84 16.40
N SER A 52 -5.37 6.70 17.04
CA SER A 52 -5.61 6.56 18.48
C SER A 52 -4.69 7.46 19.33
N LEU A 53 -3.44 7.67 18.90
CA LEU A 53 -2.51 8.58 19.56
C LEU A 53 -2.90 10.05 19.35
N LEU A 54 -3.46 10.38 18.19
CA LEU A 54 -3.80 11.74 17.77
C LEU A 54 -5.24 12.16 18.10
N ALA A 55 -6.02 11.26 18.73
CA ALA A 55 -7.44 11.47 19.00
C ALA A 55 -7.72 12.69 19.89
N GLU A 56 -6.89 12.95 20.89
CA GLU A 56 -7.04 14.08 21.81
C GLU A 56 -6.83 15.42 21.10
N ASP A 57 -5.94 15.43 20.10
CA ASP A 57 -5.66 16.62 19.28
C ASP A 57 -6.62 16.77 18.11
N GLN A 58 -7.59 15.85 17.95
CA GLN A 58 -8.54 15.79 16.85
C GLN A 58 -7.89 15.75 15.46
N LEU A 59 -6.70 15.18 15.37
CA LEU A 59 -5.94 15.01 14.14
C LEU A 59 -6.17 13.62 13.56
N LYS A 60 -6.05 13.52 12.22
CA LYS A 60 -6.02 12.28 11.48
C LYS A 60 -4.65 12.07 10.85
N PHE A 61 -4.07 10.91 11.08
CA PHE A 61 -2.71 10.59 10.61
C PHE A 61 -2.59 10.70 9.09
N ALA A 62 -3.58 10.19 8.34
CA ALA A 62 -3.59 10.25 6.88
C ALA A 62 -3.65 11.69 6.31
N GLU A 63 -4.09 12.66 7.08
CA GLU A 63 -4.24 14.07 6.68
C GLU A 63 -3.01 14.93 7.01
N LEU A 64 -2.02 14.40 7.73
CA LEU A 64 -0.82 15.13 8.08
C LEU A 64 0.03 15.45 6.85
N ASN A 65 0.40 16.72 6.71
CA ASN A 65 1.29 17.17 5.64
C ASN A 65 2.76 17.03 6.03
N GLU A 66 3.43 16.00 5.54
CA GLU A 66 4.85 15.70 5.83
C GLU A 66 5.82 16.84 5.45
N GLN A 67 5.38 17.82 4.66
CA GLN A 67 6.20 18.96 4.21
C GLN A 67 6.25 20.10 5.22
N THR A 68 5.35 20.14 6.20
CA THR A 68 5.36 21.15 7.26
C THR A 68 6.18 20.67 8.44
N GLU A 69 6.92 21.58 9.08
CA GLU A 69 7.77 21.27 10.23
C GLU A 69 6.94 20.71 11.41
N GLU A 70 5.79 21.32 11.68
CA GLU A 70 4.88 20.88 12.74
C GLU A 70 4.40 19.45 12.53
N SER A 71 3.86 19.15 11.33
CA SER A 71 3.39 17.79 11.00
C SER A 71 4.54 16.78 10.96
N ALA A 72 5.74 17.19 10.51
CA ALA A 72 6.90 16.33 10.50
C ALA A 72 7.32 15.89 11.92
N GLN A 73 7.22 16.79 12.89
CA GLN A 73 7.48 16.47 14.30
C GLN A 73 6.44 15.49 14.86
N ILE A 74 5.16 15.68 14.51
CA ILE A 74 4.08 14.77 14.91
C ILE A 74 4.31 13.39 14.28
N VAL A 75 4.62 13.33 12.98
CA VAL A 75 4.92 12.09 12.28
C VAL A 75 6.09 11.35 12.92
N GLN A 76 7.15 12.09 13.32
CA GLN A 76 8.30 11.48 14.01
C GLN A 76 7.90 10.89 15.37
N ALA A 77 7.11 11.59 16.15
CA ALA A 77 6.63 11.09 17.45
C ALA A 77 5.75 9.83 17.27
N VAL A 78 4.88 9.83 16.27
CA VAL A 78 4.07 8.65 15.93
C VAL A 78 4.94 7.49 15.47
N GLN A 79 5.99 7.77 14.68
CA GLN A 79 6.95 6.75 14.25
C GLN A 79 7.63 6.07 15.44
N ASP A 80 8.15 6.84 16.36
CA ASP A 80 8.85 6.30 17.55
C ASP A 80 7.92 5.40 18.37
N ALA A 81 6.67 5.81 18.54
CA ALA A 81 5.64 5.03 19.23
C ALA A 81 5.24 3.77 18.45
N ALA A 82 5.02 3.88 17.14
CA ALA A 82 4.61 2.78 16.29
C ALA A 82 5.69 1.70 16.18
N VAL A 83 6.94 2.07 15.98
CA VAL A 83 8.06 1.11 15.94
C VAL A 83 8.18 0.36 17.26
N LYS A 84 8.01 1.04 18.38
CA LYS A 84 8.05 0.41 19.71
C LYS A 84 6.87 -0.54 19.94
N GLN A 85 5.68 -0.15 19.52
CA GLN A 85 4.43 -0.89 19.82
C GLN A 85 4.09 -1.94 18.77
N LEU A 86 4.29 -1.63 17.49
CA LEU A 86 3.91 -2.49 16.36
C LEU A 86 5.12 -3.19 15.72
N GLY A 87 6.33 -2.67 15.93
CA GLY A 87 7.55 -3.18 15.34
C GLY A 87 7.88 -2.65 13.94
N TYR A 88 7.06 -1.77 13.37
CA TYR A 88 7.25 -1.18 12.05
C TYR A 88 6.52 0.14 11.92
N PHE A 89 6.74 0.85 10.78
CA PHE A 89 6.12 2.14 10.52
C PHE A 89 5.90 2.40 9.03
N LEU A 90 4.88 3.22 8.74
CA LEU A 90 4.53 3.80 7.45
C LEU A 90 4.22 5.27 7.64
N LYS A 91 4.74 6.13 6.75
CA LYS A 91 4.40 7.55 6.73
C LYS A 91 2.99 7.77 6.17
N PRO A 92 2.35 8.94 6.39
CA PRO A 92 1.04 9.25 5.80
C PRO A 92 0.99 9.04 4.29
N SER A 93 1.99 9.49 3.54
CA SER A 93 2.09 9.32 2.08
C SER A 93 2.34 7.87 1.64
N GLU A 94 2.73 7.00 2.54
CA GLU A 94 3.01 5.58 2.31
C GLU A 94 1.82 4.67 2.65
N LEU A 95 0.75 5.21 3.19
CA LEU A 95 -0.47 4.46 3.48
C LEU A 95 -1.10 3.91 2.19
N PHE A 96 -1.67 2.72 2.28
CA PHE A 96 -2.25 2.02 1.14
C PHE A 96 -3.28 2.88 0.39
N HIS A 97 -4.20 3.49 1.11
CA HIS A 97 -5.21 4.36 0.52
C HIS A 97 -4.59 5.57 -0.22
N ALA A 98 -3.54 6.18 0.30
CA ALA A 98 -2.86 7.29 -0.35
C ALA A 98 -2.24 6.87 -1.69
N VAL A 99 -1.62 5.70 -1.75
CA VAL A 99 -1.04 5.14 -2.99
C VAL A 99 -2.13 4.70 -3.97
N ALA A 100 -3.19 4.07 -3.51
CA ALA A 100 -4.34 3.68 -4.34
C ALA A 100 -5.03 4.90 -4.96
N LEU A 101 -5.22 5.97 -4.21
CA LEU A 101 -5.79 7.24 -4.69
C LEU A 101 -4.91 7.89 -5.76
N LYS A 102 -3.60 7.92 -5.55
CA LYS A 102 -2.62 8.38 -6.54
C LYS A 102 -2.71 7.54 -7.83
N GLY A 103 -2.87 6.23 -7.70
CA GLY A 103 -3.07 5.32 -8.81
C GLY A 103 -4.36 5.58 -9.58
N ASN A 104 -5.46 5.80 -8.88
CA ASN A 104 -6.75 6.11 -9.49
C ASN A 104 -6.66 7.42 -10.30
N ASN A 105 -6.07 8.46 -9.74
CA ASN A 105 -5.88 9.75 -10.42
C ASN A 105 -5.03 9.62 -11.69
N GLN A 106 -4.09 8.69 -11.72
CA GLN A 106 -3.28 8.41 -12.92
C GLN A 106 -4.07 7.66 -14.00
N LEU A 107 -5.02 6.82 -13.62
CA LEU A 107 -5.89 6.11 -14.58
C LEU A 107 -6.90 7.06 -15.25
N ASP A 108 -7.35 8.08 -14.56
CA ASP A 108 -8.32 9.05 -15.06
C ASP A 108 -7.70 10.10 -16.00
N THR A 109 -6.38 10.21 -16.05
CA THR A 109 -5.66 11.17 -16.87
C THR A 109 -5.01 10.49 -18.08
N GLU A 110 -5.79 10.24 -19.13
CA GLU A 110 -5.28 9.67 -20.39
C GLU A 110 -4.21 10.53 -21.10
N ASN A 111 -3.98 11.76 -20.65
CA ASN A 111 -3.19 12.76 -21.34
C ASN A 111 -2.00 13.35 -20.56
N LEU A 112 -1.61 12.80 -19.43
CA LEU A 112 -0.41 13.28 -18.75
C LEU A 112 0.81 12.55 -19.32
N GLY A 113 1.55 13.30 -20.14
CA GLY A 113 2.78 12.81 -20.78
C GLY A 113 3.84 12.37 -19.76
N ASP A 114 4.74 11.60 -20.26
CA ASP A 114 6.03 11.02 -19.83
C ASP A 114 6.56 11.17 -18.39
N GLY A 115 5.86 11.82 -17.46
CA GLY A 115 6.37 12.11 -16.11
C GLY A 115 5.72 11.34 -14.95
N HIS A 116 4.80 10.41 -15.20
CA HIS A 116 3.89 9.94 -14.14
C HIS A 116 3.91 8.44 -13.82
N ASN A 117 5.00 7.76 -14.13
CA ASN A 117 5.13 6.31 -13.93
C ASN A 117 5.72 5.92 -12.57
N PHE A 118 5.23 6.55 -11.49
CA PHE A 118 5.90 6.42 -10.20
C PHE A 118 5.29 5.42 -9.22
N ILE A 119 4.12 4.83 -9.50
CA ILE A 119 3.48 3.90 -8.57
C ILE A 119 4.36 2.69 -8.28
N LEU A 120 4.96 2.07 -9.29
CA LEU A 120 5.84 0.92 -9.07
C LEU A 120 7.08 1.30 -8.27
N ALA A 121 7.70 2.43 -8.61
CA ALA A 121 8.87 2.92 -7.89
C ALA A 121 8.51 3.32 -6.44
N ASP A 122 7.36 3.98 -6.26
CA ASP A 122 6.85 4.32 -4.93
C ASP A 122 6.56 3.07 -4.11
N LEU A 123 5.89 2.07 -4.68
CA LEU A 123 5.61 0.80 -4.00
C LEU A 123 6.89 0.09 -3.61
N ALA A 124 7.84 -0.04 -4.52
CA ALA A 124 9.13 -0.67 -4.21
C ALA A 124 9.84 0.03 -3.06
N ARG A 125 9.82 1.37 -3.05
CA ARG A 125 10.39 2.18 -1.97
C ARG A 125 9.63 1.99 -0.66
N ILE A 126 8.31 2.01 -0.69
CA ILE A 126 7.44 1.85 0.49
C ILE A 126 7.65 0.48 1.13
N LEU A 127 7.59 -0.60 0.35
CA LEU A 127 7.79 -1.96 0.85
C LEU A 127 9.17 -2.11 1.50
N LYS A 128 10.19 -1.53 0.88
CA LYS A 128 11.54 -1.50 1.44
C LYS A 128 11.64 -0.64 2.71
N ASN A 129 10.88 0.45 2.80
CA ASN A 129 10.84 1.29 3.99
C ASN A 129 10.15 0.57 5.16
N ILE A 130 9.12 -0.25 4.89
CA ILE A 130 8.51 -1.10 5.92
C ILE A 130 9.57 -2.03 6.53
N GLU A 131 10.31 -2.76 5.70
CA GLU A 131 11.41 -3.62 6.17
C GLU A 131 12.47 -2.84 6.95
N LYS A 132 12.90 -1.68 6.44
CA LYS A 132 13.89 -0.84 7.10
C LYS A 132 13.41 -0.28 8.44
N SER A 133 12.13 0.01 8.60
CA SER A 133 11.58 0.54 9.84
C SER A 133 11.68 -0.43 11.01
N THR A 134 11.85 -1.72 10.72
CA THR A 134 12.00 -2.79 11.72
C THR A 134 13.44 -3.00 12.18
N LEU A 135 14.43 -2.41 11.50
CA LEU A 135 15.85 -2.60 11.83
C LEU A 135 16.14 -2.18 13.27
N GLY A 136 16.76 -3.07 14.03
CA GLY A 136 17.06 -2.87 15.43
C GLY A 136 15.89 -3.17 16.39
N THR A 137 14.80 -3.70 15.90
CA THR A 137 13.66 -4.18 16.69
C THR A 137 13.59 -5.71 16.70
N ASP A 138 12.81 -6.28 17.61
CA ASP A 138 12.56 -7.72 17.68
C ASP A 138 11.82 -8.25 16.44
N SER A 139 11.19 -7.38 15.68
CA SER A 139 10.43 -7.70 14.45
C SER A 139 11.30 -7.76 13.19
N ALA A 140 12.59 -7.40 13.26
CA ALA A 140 13.45 -7.30 12.08
C ALA A 140 13.54 -8.61 11.28
N ASP A 141 13.64 -9.74 11.96
CA ASP A 141 13.73 -11.05 11.30
C ASP A 141 12.41 -11.46 10.63
N ASP A 142 11.27 -11.11 11.26
CA ASP A 142 9.93 -11.43 10.72
C ASP A 142 9.59 -10.61 9.47
N PHE A 143 10.16 -9.42 9.35
CA PHE A 143 9.94 -8.52 8.20
C PHE A 143 11.04 -8.63 7.12
N SER A 144 12.12 -9.34 7.40
CA SER A 144 13.18 -9.55 6.41
C SER A 144 12.65 -10.33 5.23
N ASN A 145 12.84 -9.78 4.03
CA ASN A 145 12.39 -10.38 2.76
C ASN A 145 10.87 -10.65 2.66
N LEU A 146 10.08 -9.95 3.45
CA LEU A 146 8.63 -10.14 3.52
C LEU A 146 7.93 -9.99 2.16
N PHE A 147 8.46 -9.12 1.30
CA PHE A 147 7.92 -8.82 -0.02
C PHE A 147 8.81 -9.35 -1.16
N GLU A 148 9.71 -10.29 -0.88
CA GLU A 148 10.66 -10.82 -1.87
C GLU A 148 9.96 -11.45 -3.08
N ASP A 149 8.83 -12.14 -2.85
CA ASP A 149 8.06 -12.79 -3.91
C ASP A 149 7.23 -11.79 -4.74
N LEU A 150 7.16 -10.52 -4.32
CA LEU A 150 6.43 -9.47 -5.02
C LEU A 150 7.32 -8.79 -6.07
N ASP A 151 7.48 -9.41 -7.23
CA ASP A 151 8.30 -8.87 -8.33
C ASP A 151 7.55 -7.78 -9.11
N LEU A 152 7.78 -6.51 -8.73
CA LEU A 152 7.22 -5.34 -9.41
C LEU A 152 7.91 -5.01 -10.75
N THR A 153 8.98 -5.72 -11.10
CA THR A 153 9.72 -5.52 -12.35
C THR A 153 9.30 -6.49 -13.46
N SER A 154 8.51 -7.51 -13.12
CA SER A 154 8.11 -8.57 -14.03
C SER A 154 7.46 -8.05 -15.31
N SER A 155 7.89 -8.58 -16.46
CA SER A 155 7.27 -8.30 -17.77
C SER A 155 5.83 -8.80 -17.88
N LYS A 156 5.40 -9.69 -16.99
CA LYS A 156 4.02 -10.20 -16.91
C LYS A 156 3.03 -9.13 -16.45
N LEU A 157 3.50 -8.10 -15.73
CA LEU A 157 2.68 -6.94 -15.38
C LEU A 157 2.39 -6.02 -16.56
N GLY A 158 3.20 -6.09 -17.60
CA GLY A 158 3.06 -5.30 -18.82
C GLY A 158 4.36 -5.20 -19.61
N ALA A 159 4.26 -4.88 -20.89
CA ALA A 159 5.42 -4.74 -21.78
C ALA A 159 6.20 -3.42 -21.55
N THR A 160 5.55 -2.42 -20.98
CA THR A 160 6.12 -1.09 -20.71
C THR A 160 5.90 -0.71 -19.26
N GLU A 161 6.69 0.22 -18.75
CA GLU A 161 6.50 0.80 -17.41
C GLU A 161 5.09 1.39 -17.24
N LYS A 162 4.59 2.09 -18.25
CA LYS A 162 3.22 2.63 -18.25
C LYS A 162 2.18 1.53 -18.11
N ALA A 163 2.30 0.43 -18.83
CA ALA A 163 1.38 -0.70 -18.76
C ALA A 163 1.43 -1.40 -17.38
N LYS A 164 2.63 -1.59 -16.83
CA LYS A 164 2.83 -2.15 -15.49
C LYS A 164 2.19 -1.27 -14.41
N ASN A 165 2.45 0.04 -14.45
CA ASN A 165 1.86 1.00 -13.51
C ASN A 165 0.34 1.00 -13.58
N ALA A 166 -0.24 1.00 -14.79
CA ALA A 166 -1.70 0.97 -14.99
C ALA A 166 -2.32 -0.32 -14.42
N LEU A 167 -1.69 -1.47 -14.63
CA LEU A 167 -2.17 -2.74 -14.10
C LEU A 167 -2.16 -2.77 -12.58
N VAL A 168 -1.04 -2.41 -11.97
CA VAL A 168 -0.88 -2.37 -10.51
C VAL A 168 -1.82 -1.34 -9.89
N ALA A 169 -1.97 -0.16 -10.50
CA ALA A 169 -2.93 0.85 -10.05
C ALA A 169 -4.37 0.31 -9.99
N LYS A 170 -4.81 -0.42 -11.00
CA LYS A 170 -6.14 -1.05 -11.01
C LYS A 170 -6.31 -2.06 -9.88
N VAL A 171 -5.30 -2.88 -9.62
CA VAL A 171 -5.32 -3.85 -8.52
C VAL A 171 -5.44 -3.14 -7.18
N LEU A 172 -4.63 -2.12 -6.94
CA LEU A 172 -4.68 -1.33 -5.70
C LEU A 172 -6.03 -0.65 -5.48
N VAL A 173 -6.62 -0.06 -6.53
CA VAL A 173 -7.94 0.58 -6.47
C VAL A 173 -9.04 -0.43 -6.12
N HIS A 174 -8.99 -1.64 -6.65
CA HIS A 174 -9.95 -2.68 -6.30
C HIS A 174 -9.77 -3.15 -4.85
N LEU A 175 -8.54 -3.35 -4.40
CA LEU A 175 -8.24 -3.73 -3.02
C LEU A 175 -8.62 -2.64 -2.02
N ASP A 176 -8.46 -1.37 -2.39
CA ASP A 176 -8.79 -0.24 -1.53
C ASP A 176 -10.29 -0.16 -1.20
N LYS A 177 -11.14 -0.67 -2.07
CA LYS A 177 -12.60 -0.75 -1.87
C LYS A 177 -13.02 -1.86 -0.90
N ILE A 178 -12.11 -2.75 -0.52
CA ILE A 178 -12.39 -3.84 0.40
C ILE A 178 -12.17 -3.34 1.82
N ASP A 179 -13.18 -3.46 2.65
CA ASP A 179 -13.08 -3.24 4.09
C ASP A 179 -12.73 -4.57 4.78
N PHE A 180 -11.59 -4.60 5.41
CA PHE A 180 -11.11 -5.78 6.12
C PHE A 180 -11.51 -5.80 7.59
#